data_01901036244bbf7e378b7c344036e743
#
_entry.id   01901036244bbf7e378b7c344036e743
#
_cell.length_a   1.000
_cell.length_b   1.000
_cell.length_c   1.000
_cell.angle_alpha   90.00
_cell.angle_beta   90.00
_cell.angle_gamma   90.00
#
_symmetry.space_group_name_H-M   'P 1'
#
loop_
_entity.id
_entity.type
_entity.pdbx_description
1 polymer ?
#
loop_
_entity_poly.entity_id
_entity_poly.type
_entity_poly.pdbx_seq_one_letter_code
_entity_poly.pdbx_strand_id
1 'polypeptide(L)'
;SSADALQAARELALHTGAAVLVTGRTDYSTDGHQVVSTENGHPMMSRVTGVGCSMGALTAACAAVSPSPLQAAVSTAVLMGIAGEMAFEQSPAPGSFAVSLLDCLYSLSPEDVARRARILSL
;
A
#
# COMPACT_ATOMS: atom_id res chain seq x y z
N SER A 1 -5.14 -14.54 -11.73
CA SER A 1 -4.14 -14.83 -10.69
C SER A 1 -3.29 -13.61 -10.40
N SER A 2 -2.49 -13.66 -9.36
CA SER A 2 -1.56 -12.57 -9.02
C SER A 2 -0.52 -12.34 -10.13
N ALA A 3 -0.07 -13.41 -10.80
CA ALA A 3 0.86 -13.31 -11.93
C ALA A 3 0.23 -12.57 -13.12
N ASP A 4 -1.04 -12.85 -13.41
CA ASP A 4 -1.76 -12.16 -14.49
C ASP A 4 -1.97 -10.67 -14.15
N ALA A 5 -2.31 -10.37 -12.90
CA ALA A 5 -2.47 -9.00 -12.45
C ALA A 5 -1.16 -8.21 -12.53
N LEU A 6 -0.04 -8.83 -12.16
CA LEU A 6 1.28 -8.20 -12.28
C LEU A 6 1.65 -7.94 -13.74
N GLN A 7 1.40 -8.92 -14.63
CA GLN A 7 1.69 -8.75 -16.06
C GLN A 7 0.87 -7.60 -16.66
N ALA A 8 -0.43 -7.56 -16.36
CA ALA A 8 -1.31 -6.47 -16.81
C ALA A 8 -0.85 -5.10 -16.26
N ALA A 9 -0.42 -5.06 -15.00
CA ALA A 9 0.11 -3.84 -14.39
C ALA A 9 1.37 -3.34 -15.10
N ARG A 10 2.29 -4.25 -15.44
CA ARG A 10 3.51 -3.91 -16.18
C ARG A 10 3.19 -3.36 -17.56
N GLU A 11 2.28 -4.00 -18.28
CA GLU A 11 1.87 -3.54 -19.60
C GLU A 11 1.22 -2.17 -19.55
N LEU A 12 0.34 -1.95 -18.58
CA LEU A 12 -0.29 -0.64 -18.37
C LEU A 12 0.74 0.44 -18.05
N ALA A 13 1.69 0.14 -17.17
CA ALA A 13 2.75 1.07 -16.81
C ALA A 13 3.60 1.45 -18.03
N LEU A 14 4.00 0.47 -18.83
CA LEU A 14 4.78 0.70 -20.06
C LEU A 14 3.99 1.53 -21.08
N HIS A 15 2.69 1.25 -21.21
CA HIS A 15 1.83 1.94 -22.19
C HIS A 15 1.57 3.40 -21.79
N THR A 16 1.41 3.68 -20.50
CA THR A 16 1.01 5.01 -20.00
C THR A 16 2.18 5.85 -19.49
N GLY A 17 3.30 5.24 -19.16
CA GLY A 17 4.41 5.91 -18.48
C GLY A 17 4.16 6.15 -16.99
N ALA A 18 3.07 5.61 -16.43
CA ALA A 18 2.73 5.73 -15.01
C ALA A 18 3.29 4.56 -14.20
N ALA A 19 3.39 4.72 -12.90
CA ALA A 19 3.54 3.59 -11.99
C ALA A 19 2.15 3.03 -11.65
N VAL A 20 2.08 1.71 -11.50
CA VAL A 20 0.84 1.00 -11.18
C VAL A 20 1.04 0.23 -9.89
N LEU A 21 0.11 0.40 -8.96
CA LEU A 21 0.03 -0.36 -7.71
C LEU A 21 -1.15 -1.32 -7.79
N VAL A 22 -0.87 -2.61 -7.70
CA VAL A 22 -1.89 -3.66 -7.59
C VAL A 22 -1.91 -4.17 -6.16
N THR A 23 -3.06 -4.01 -5.51
CA THR A 23 -3.22 -4.43 -4.12
C THR A 23 -3.76 -5.85 -4.03
N GLY A 24 -3.33 -6.56 -2.99
CA GLY A 24 -3.76 -7.91 -2.71
C GLY A 24 -3.16 -8.40 -1.39
N ARG A 25 -3.04 -9.69 -1.24
CA ARG A 25 -2.30 -10.27 -0.11
C ARG A 25 -0.84 -9.85 -0.14
N THR A 26 -0.26 -9.87 -1.33
CA THR A 26 1.02 -9.22 -1.65
C THR A 26 0.68 -8.09 -2.61
N ASP A 27 1.15 -6.89 -2.30
CA ASP A 27 0.99 -5.73 -3.17
C ASP A 27 2.17 -5.68 -4.15
N TYR A 28 1.89 -5.30 -5.40
CA TYR A 28 2.92 -5.14 -6.42
C TYR A 28 2.90 -3.72 -6.95
N SER A 29 4.05 -3.07 -6.91
CA SER A 29 4.27 -1.75 -7.52
C SER A 29 5.20 -1.90 -8.70
N THR A 30 4.88 -1.30 -9.83
CA THR A 30 5.71 -1.38 -11.04
C THR A 30 5.64 -0.09 -11.86
N ASP A 31 6.76 0.25 -12.48
CA ASP A 31 6.83 1.29 -13.52
C ASP A 31 6.93 0.67 -14.94
N GLY A 32 6.74 -0.64 -15.03
CA GLY A 32 6.91 -1.42 -16.25
C GLY A 32 8.28 -2.08 -16.37
N HIS A 33 9.32 -1.52 -15.74
CA HIS A 33 10.70 -2.03 -15.76
C HIS A 33 11.05 -2.70 -14.45
N GLN A 34 10.81 -2.01 -13.34
CA GLN A 34 11.05 -2.53 -12.00
C GLN A 34 9.76 -3.02 -11.39
N VAL A 35 9.85 -4.05 -10.55
CA VAL A 35 8.75 -4.56 -9.75
C VAL A 35 9.18 -4.64 -8.30
N VAL A 36 8.37 -4.09 -7.42
CA VAL A 36 8.58 -4.15 -5.97
C VAL A 36 7.36 -4.79 -5.33
N SER A 37 7.57 -5.82 -4.54
CA SER A 37 6.50 -6.43 -3.75
C SER A 37 6.53 -5.94 -2.32
N THR A 38 5.36 -5.78 -1.71
CA THR A 38 5.21 -5.47 -0.29
C THR A 38 4.21 -6.45 0.34
N GLU A 39 4.54 -6.92 1.54
CA GLU A 39 3.71 -7.90 2.25
C GLU A 39 3.18 -7.35 3.57
N ASN A 40 2.99 -6.07 3.64
CA ASN A 40 2.34 -5.42 4.77
C ASN A 40 0.82 -5.42 4.60
N GLY A 41 0.12 -5.33 5.71
CA GLY A 41 -1.33 -5.25 5.74
C GLY A 41 -1.98 -6.40 6.52
N HIS A 42 -3.30 -6.33 6.60
CA HIS A 42 -4.10 -7.31 7.32
C HIS A 42 -5.41 -7.59 6.57
N PRO A 43 -5.92 -8.83 6.58
CA PRO A 43 -7.18 -9.17 5.90
C PRO A 43 -8.40 -8.34 6.35
N MET A 44 -8.38 -7.79 7.56
CA MET A 44 -9.44 -6.91 8.05
C MET A 44 -9.64 -5.68 7.16
N MET A 45 -8.59 -5.24 6.46
CA MET A 45 -8.67 -4.09 5.55
C MET A 45 -9.68 -4.32 4.42
N SER A 46 -9.92 -5.56 4.01
CA SER A 46 -10.93 -5.89 3.00
C SER A 46 -12.36 -5.99 3.56
N ARG A 47 -12.49 -5.91 4.88
CA ARG A 47 -13.77 -6.02 5.59
C ARG A 47 -14.39 -4.68 5.94
N VAL A 48 -13.74 -3.58 5.66
CA VAL A 48 -14.21 -2.23 5.98
C VAL A 48 -14.28 -1.37 4.73
N THR A 49 -15.19 -0.39 4.76
CA THR A 49 -15.37 0.55 3.66
C THR A 49 -14.38 1.71 3.77
N GLY A 50 -13.96 2.25 2.63
CA GLY A 50 -13.18 3.48 2.58
C GLY A 50 -11.66 3.30 2.52
N VAL A 51 -11.16 2.08 2.63
CA VAL A 51 -9.70 1.81 2.53
C VAL A 51 -9.15 2.23 1.17
N GLY A 52 -9.86 1.90 0.08
CA GLY A 52 -9.45 2.29 -1.27
C GLY A 52 -9.42 3.80 -1.45
N CYS A 53 -10.42 4.52 -0.97
CA CYS A 53 -10.47 5.98 -1.04
C CYS A 53 -9.34 6.62 -0.22
N SER A 54 -9.10 6.12 0.98
CA SER A 54 -7.99 6.58 1.83
C SER A 54 -6.64 6.31 1.18
N MET A 55 -6.51 5.15 0.54
CA MET A 55 -5.30 4.77 -0.18
C MET A 55 -5.05 5.68 -1.39
N GLY A 56 -6.12 6.06 -2.11
CA GLY A 56 -6.02 7.03 -3.20
C GLY A 56 -5.52 8.40 -2.72
N ALA A 57 -6.05 8.89 -1.61
CA ALA A 57 -5.60 10.14 -1.01
C ALA A 57 -4.13 10.06 -0.55
N LEU A 58 -3.75 8.95 0.08
CA LEU A 58 -2.38 8.71 0.51
C LEU A 58 -1.43 8.63 -0.69
N THR A 59 -1.86 8.00 -1.79
CA THR A 59 -1.09 7.94 -3.03
C THR A 59 -0.78 9.34 -3.56
N ALA A 60 -1.76 10.23 -3.57
CA ALA A 60 -1.55 11.61 -3.99
C ALA A 60 -0.53 12.34 -3.10
N ALA A 61 -0.62 12.15 -1.80
CA ALA A 61 0.32 12.74 -0.85
C ALA A 61 1.74 12.20 -1.06
N CYS A 62 1.88 10.88 -1.23
CA CYS A 62 3.18 10.25 -1.51
C CYS A 62 3.75 10.72 -2.84
N ALA A 63 2.92 10.85 -3.88
CA ALA A 63 3.35 11.32 -5.19
C ALA A 63 3.91 12.75 -5.13
N ALA A 64 3.34 13.60 -4.28
CA ALA A 64 3.78 15.00 -4.14
C ALA A 64 5.20 15.13 -3.56
N VAL A 65 5.66 14.16 -2.78
CA VAL A 65 6.93 14.24 -2.04
C VAL A 65 7.94 13.16 -2.43
N SER A 66 7.55 12.18 -3.25
CA SER A 66 8.45 11.09 -3.66
C SER A 66 9.27 11.47 -4.88
N PRO A 67 10.53 10.98 -4.99
CA PRO A 67 11.38 11.29 -6.13
C PRO A 67 10.92 10.63 -7.44
N SER A 68 10.10 9.58 -7.37
CA SER A 68 9.56 8.92 -8.56
C SER A 68 8.15 8.36 -8.31
N PRO A 69 7.34 8.16 -9.37
CA PRO A 69 6.03 7.52 -9.24
C PRO A 69 6.10 6.11 -8.63
N LEU A 70 7.14 5.34 -8.97
CA LEU A 70 7.31 4.00 -8.41
C LEU A 70 7.51 4.06 -6.89
N GLN A 71 8.35 4.96 -6.41
CA GLN A 71 8.56 5.12 -4.97
C GLN A 71 7.30 5.59 -4.25
N ALA A 72 6.50 6.44 -4.89
CA ALA A 72 5.20 6.84 -4.35
C ALA A 72 4.25 5.64 -4.20
N ALA A 73 4.19 4.76 -5.20
CA ALA A 73 3.38 3.54 -5.15
C ALA A 73 3.83 2.61 -4.02
N VAL A 74 5.13 2.36 -3.91
CA VAL A 74 5.71 1.53 -2.84
C VAL A 74 5.41 2.12 -1.47
N SER A 75 5.63 3.42 -1.31
CA SER A 75 5.37 4.12 -0.04
C SER A 75 3.89 4.01 0.36
N THR A 76 2.98 4.18 -0.58
CA THR A 76 1.55 4.03 -0.33
C THR A 76 1.22 2.63 0.20
N ALA A 77 1.71 1.58 -0.47
CA ALA A 77 1.47 0.19 -0.06
C ALA A 77 2.02 -0.08 1.34
N VAL A 78 3.24 0.35 1.61
CA VAL A 78 3.91 0.14 2.90
C VAL A 78 3.20 0.88 4.02
N LEU A 79 2.94 2.17 3.85
CA LEU A 79 2.33 3.00 4.90
C LEU A 79 0.90 2.53 5.23
N MET A 80 0.10 2.27 4.19
CA MET A 80 -1.26 1.78 4.39
C MET A 80 -1.27 0.39 5.02
N GLY A 81 -0.39 -0.49 4.57
CA GLY A 81 -0.27 -1.85 5.11
C GLY A 81 0.14 -1.85 6.58
N ILE A 82 1.15 -1.07 6.94
CA ILE A 82 1.61 -0.96 8.34
C ILE A 82 0.51 -0.37 9.22
N ALA A 83 -0.17 0.67 8.77
CA ALA A 83 -1.30 1.24 9.51
C ALA A 83 -2.40 0.20 9.73
N GLY A 84 -2.67 -0.65 8.74
CA GLY A 84 -3.61 -1.76 8.86
C GLY A 84 -3.20 -2.80 9.90
N GLU A 85 -1.93 -3.16 9.95
CA GLU A 85 -1.39 -4.08 10.96
C GLU A 85 -1.56 -3.50 12.37
N MET A 86 -1.14 -2.26 12.56
CA MET A 86 -1.24 -1.57 13.84
C MET A 86 -2.70 -1.39 14.28
N ALA A 87 -3.57 -1.04 13.34
CA ALA A 87 -5.00 -0.87 13.61
C ALA A 87 -5.64 -2.19 14.08
N PHE A 88 -5.28 -3.31 13.47
CA PHE A 88 -5.79 -4.61 13.88
C PHE A 88 -5.31 -5.01 15.28
N GLU A 89 -4.08 -4.71 15.62
CA GLU A 89 -3.53 -4.96 16.97
C GLU A 89 -4.31 -4.20 18.03
N GLN A 90 -4.76 -2.99 17.73
CA GLN A 90 -5.53 -2.15 18.65
C GLN A 90 -7.03 -2.46 18.65
N SER A 91 -7.59 -2.77 17.50
CA SER A 91 -9.04 -2.86 17.28
C SER A 91 -9.36 -3.98 16.29
N PRO A 92 -9.48 -5.24 16.77
CA PRO A 92 -9.66 -6.40 15.89
C PRO A 92 -11.08 -6.57 15.32
N ALA A 93 -12.00 -5.67 15.63
CA ALA A 93 -13.37 -5.69 15.10
C ALA A 93 -13.57 -4.60 14.03
N PRO A 94 -14.42 -4.84 13.00
CA PRO A 94 -14.45 -3.98 11.81
C PRO A 94 -14.82 -2.52 12.06
N GLY A 95 -15.74 -2.24 12.97
CA GLY A 95 -16.17 -0.86 13.27
C GLY A 95 -15.03 -0.02 13.86
N SER A 96 -14.43 -0.50 14.91
CA SER A 96 -13.31 0.19 15.55
C SER A 96 -12.02 0.11 14.72
N PHE A 97 -11.82 -0.96 13.96
CA PHE A 97 -10.69 -1.05 13.01
C PHE A 97 -10.70 0.10 12.00
N ALA A 98 -11.86 0.41 11.42
CA ALA A 98 -11.98 1.49 10.43
C ALA A 98 -11.53 2.83 11.00
N VAL A 99 -11.88 3.13 12.25
CA VAL A 99 -11.45 4.33 12.96
C VAL A 99 -9.96 4.26 13.28
N SER A 100 -9.51 3.13 13.84
CA SER A 100 -8.11 2.94 14.21
C SER A 100 -7.16 3.01 13.02
N LEU A 101 -7.60 2.59 11.83
CA LEU A 101 -6.80 2.69 10.61
C LEU A 101 -6.40 4.14 10.31
N LEU A 102 -7.35 5.05 10.40
CA LEU A 102 -7.09 6.47 10.19
C LEU A 102 -6.20 7.06 11.30
N ASP A 103 -6.46 6.68 12.54
CA ASP A 103 -5.63 7.10 13.68
C ASP A 103 -4.20 6.59 13.54
N CYS A 104 -4.02 5.34 13.10
CA CYS A 104 -2.69 4.77 12.86
C CYS A 104 -1.97 5.43 11.69
N LEU A 105 -2.67 5.78 10.62
CA LEU A 105 -2.08 6.57 9.53
C LEU A 105 -1.55 7.91 10.05
N TYR A 106 -2.30 8.57 10.90
CA TYR A 106 -1.89 9.84 11.51
C TYR A 106 -0.66 9.67 12.40
N SER A 107 -0.59 8.62 13.20
CA SER A 107 0.45 8.41 14.20
C SER A 107 1.69 7.64 13.72
N LEU A 108 1.71 7.18 12.45
CA LEU A 108 2.84 6.45 11.89
C LEU A 108 4.14 7.23 12.07
N SER A 109 5.16 6.53 12.56
CA SER A 109 6.50 7.07 12.74
C SER A 109 7.52 6.41 11.81
N PRO A 110 8.67 7.05 11.53
CA PRO A 110 9.76 6.40 10.80
C PRO A 110 10.22 5.08 11.44
N GLU A 111 10.17 4.99 12.77
CA GLU A 111 10.54 3.78 13.52
C GLU A 111 9.55 2.64 13.25
N ASP A 112 8.26 2.93 13.14
CA ASP A 112 7.26 1.94 12.76
C ASP A 112 7.54 1.36 11.37
N VAL A 113 7.87 2.20 10.43
CA VAL A 113 8.22 1.79 9.06
C VAL A 113 9.49 0.94 9.06
N ALA A 114 10.54 1.40 9.73
CA ALA A 114 11.81 0.67 9.81
C ALA A 114 11.63 -0.72 10.41
N ARG A 115 10.78 -0.86 11.42
CA ARG A 115 10.55 -2.13 12.11
C ARG A 115 9.62 -3.06 11.35
N ARG A 116 8.62 -2.55 10.63
CA ARG A 116 7.52 -3.34 10.07
C ARG A 116 7.57 -3.53 8.56
N ALA A 117 8.28 -2.70 7.82
CA ALA A 117 8.26 -2.76 6.36
C ALA A 117 8.79 -4.10 5.84
N ARG A 118 8.03 -4.73 4.95
CA ARG A 118 8.40 -5.96 4.25
C ARG A 118 8.36 -5.70 2.75
N ILE A 119 9.52 -5.33 2.21
CA ILE A 119 9.69 -4.87 0.84
C ILE A 119 10.71 -5.76 0.14
N LEU A 120 10.40 -6.19 -1.07
CA LEU A 120 11.30 -7.00 -1.88
C LEU A 120 11.31 -6.47 -3.32
N SER A 121 12.49 -6.15 -3.83
CA SER A 121 12.69 -5.86 -5.25
C SER A 121 12.79 -7.16 -6.02
N LEU A 122 11.99 -7.30 -7.05
CA LEU A 122 11.92 -8.50 -7.87
C LEU A 122 12.70 -8.37 -9.19
#